data_e04040b99338a848913b2b0cd4504593
#
_entry.id   e04040b99338a848913b2b0cd4504593
#
_cell.length_a   1.000
_cell.length_b   1.000
_cell.length_c   1.000
_cell.angle_alpha   90.00
_cell.angle_beta   90.00
_cell.angle_gamma   90.00
#
_symmetry.space_group_name_H-M   'P 1'
#
loop_
_entity.id
_entity.type
_entity.pdbx_description
1 polymer ?
#
loop_
_entity_poly.entity_id
_entity_poly.type
_entity_poly.pdbx_seq_one_letter_code
_entity_poly.pdbx_strand_id
1 'polypeptide(L)'
;YIFSYTSEPLSIFAGESGTYSSQFYVGPKDQKVLAGLADYLDLTIDYGFLWMVGKPIFWAMEKIESYVGNWGWAIVLVTLLIKFGLYPLSKASLKSMAKMRELQPELTRLKELYGDDRQKFSQEMMGVYKREKVNPAGGCFPILLQMPVFLALYWVLLESVEIRHAPWILWIEDLLSLIHI
;
A
#
# COMPACT_ATOMS: atom_id res chain seq x y z
N TYR A 1 -10.02 -18.09 23.45
CA TYR A 1 -8.93 -17.17 23.81
C TYR A 1 -9.30 -16.51 25.14
N ILE A 2 -8.38 -16.55 26.11
CA ILE A 2 -8.55 -15.90 27.43
C ILE A 2 -7.63 -14.69 27.39
N PHE A 3 -8.20 -13.48 27.51
CA PHE A 3 -7.43 -12.27 27.69
C PHE A 3 -7.28 -12.03 29.21
N SER A 4 -6.06 -11.96 29.69
CA SER A 4 -5.76 -11.63 31.10
C SER A 4 -4.89 -10.37 31.10
N TYR A 5 -5.23 -9.47 32.01
CA TYR A 5 -4.42 -8.31 32.34
C TYR A 5 -3.95 -8.44 33.78
N THR A 6 -2.64 -8.31 33.99
CA THR A 6 -2.05 -8.31 35.33
C THR A 6 -1.49 -6.91 35.57
N SER A 7 -2.06 -6.21 36.54
CA SER A 7 -1.55 -4.90 36.97
C SER A 7 -0.31 -5.07 37.86
N GLU A 8 0.41 -3.98 38.03
CA GLU A 8 1.47 -3.93 39.06
C GLU A 8 0.86 -4.19 40.46
N PRO A 9 1.60 -4.88 41.33
CA PRO A 9 1.10 -5.19 42.68
C PRO A 9 0.92 -3.89 43.48
N LEU A 10 -0.28 -3.71 44.02
CA LEU A 10 -0.59 -2.61 44.93
C LEU A 10 -0.27 -3.05 46.38
N SER A 11 0.72 -2.40 47.00
CA SER A 11 1.06 -2.65 48.38
C SER A 11 0.17 -1.80 49.31
N ILE A 12 -0.71 -2.44 50.09
CA ILE A 12 -1.62 -1.76 51.01
C ILE A 12 -1.20 -2.12 52.43
N PHE A 13 -0.93 -1.12 53.27
CA PHE A 13 -0.58 -1.33 54.66
C PHE A 13 -1.82 -1.62 55.51
N ALA A 14 -1.60 -2.27 56.66
CA ALA A 14 -2.70 -2.63 57.55
C ALA A 14 -3.48 -1.39 58.04
N GLY A 15 -4.78 -1.34 57.74
CA GLY A 15 -5.66 -0.22 58.08
C GLY A 15 -5.85 0.81 56.94
N GLU A 16 -5.15 0.66 55.84
CA GLU A 16 -5.35 1.50 54.63
C GLU A 16 -6.25 0.82 53.60
N SER A 17 -6.90 1.63 52.78
CA SER A 17 -7.69 1.15 51.63
C SER A 17 -7.04 1.56 50.35
N GLY A 18 -6.84 0.63 49.42
CA GLY A 18 -6.36 0.90 48.05
C GLY A 18 -7.51 0.79 47.05
N THR A 19 -7.55 1.68 46.09
CA THR A 19 -8.52 1.64 45.01
C THR A 19 -7.80 1.30 43.69
N TYR A 20 -8.30 0.28 43.00
CA TYR A 20 -7.85 -0.07 41.65
C TYR A 20 -8.91 0.37 40.64
N SER A 21 -8.53 1.15 39.64
CA SER A 21 -9.41 1.55 38.57
C SER A 21 -8.89 1.03 37.23
N SER A 22 -9.76 0.47 36.42
CA SER A 22 -9.44 0.04 35.06
C SER A 22 -10.47 0.62 34.10
N GLN A 23 -10.01 0.99 32.91
CA GLN A 23 -10.88 1.48 31.83
C GLN A 23 -10.92 0.44 30.72
N PHE A 24 -12.12 0.14 30.24
CA PHE A 24 -12.35 -0.70 29.08
C PHE A 24 -12.88 0.13 27.94
N TYR A 25 -12.23 0.06 26.78
CA TYR A 25 -12.73 0.63 25.55
C TYR A 25 -13.37 -0.46 24.69
N VAL A 26 -14.63 -0.26 24.33
CA VAL A 26 -15.37 -1.10 23.38
C VAL A 26 -15.93 -0.19 22.31
N GLY A 27 -15.32 -0.23 21.13
CA GLY A 27 -15.70 0.65 20.03
C GLY A 27 -14.90 0.38 18.76
N PRO A 28 -15.16 1.15 17.70
CA PRO A 28 -14.42 1.04 16.45
C PRO A 28 -12.95 1.44 16.66
N LYS A 29 -12.05 0.86 15.86
CA LYS A 29 -10.61 1.18 15.87
C LYS A 29 -10.32 2.49 15.15
N ASP A 30 -10.93 3.58 15.57
CA ASP A 30 -10.63 4.93 15.08
C ASP A 30 -9.28 5.39 15.61
N GLN A 31 -8.36 5.79 14.73
CA GLN A 31 -6.99 6.16 15.11
C GLN A 31 -6.94 7.36 16.06
N LYS A 32 -7.77 8.35 15.83
CA LYS A 32 -7.80 9.58 16.69
C LYS A 32 -8.32 9.28 18.07
N VAL A 33 -9.37 8.46 18.16
CA VAL A 33 -9.96 8.05 19.43
C VAL A 33 -8.97 7.20 20.21
N LEU A 34 -8.35 6.23 19.57
CA LEU A 34 -7.39 5.33 20.21
C LEU A 34 -6.14 6.07 20.71
N ALA A 35 -5.58 6.97 19.90
CA ALA A 35 -4.43 7.79 20.30
C ALA A 35 -4.73 8.73 21.49
N GLY A 36 -6.00 9.13 21.67
CA GLY A 36 -6.43 9.95 22.80
C GLY A 36 -6.73 9.17 24.08
N LEU A 37 -6.93 7.84 24.01
CA LEU A 37 -7.30 7.00 25.14
C LEU A 37 -6.10 6.49 25.93
N ALA A 38 -5.07 6.02 25.26
CA ALA A 38 -3.84 5.56 25.88
C ALA A 38 -2.68 5.57 24.90
N ASP A 39 -1.46 5.73 25.43
CA ASP A 39 -0.23 5.66 24.65
C ASP A 39 -0.12 4.31 23.94
N TYR A 40 0.26 4.36 22.67
CA TYR A 40 0.44 3.19 21.80
C TYR A 40 -0.83 2.40 21.44
N LEU A 41 -2.01 2.83 21.84
CA LEU A 41 -3.25 2.10 21.53
C LEU A 41 -3.59 2.22 20.02
N ASP A 42 -3.11 3.27 19.35
CA ASP A 42 -3.16 3.44 17.89
C ASP A 42 -2.41 2.33 17.12
N LEU A 43 -1.40 1.69 17.75
CA LEU A 43 -0.66 0.56 17.18
C LEU A 43 -1.48 -0.73 17.06
N THR A 44 -2.67 -0.78 17.64
CA THR A 44 -3.61 -1.89 17.45
C THR A 44 -4.17 -1.96 16.03
N ILE A 45 -4.01 -0.88 15.24
CA ILE A 45 -4.31 -0.87 13.81
C ILE A 45 -3.08 -1.40 13.08
N ASP A 46 -3.17 -2.63 12.60
CA ASP A 46 -2.06 -3.32 11.96
C ASP A 46 -2.16 -3.18 10.43
N TYR A 47 -1.31 -2.34 9.87
CA TYR A 47 -1.12 -2.22 8.41
C TYR A 47 -0.22 -3.34 7.83
N GLY A 48 0.07 -4.38 8.63
CA GLY A 48 0.89 -5.50 8.25
C GLY A 48 2.34 -5.13 7.92
N PHE A 49 2.97 -5.95 7.11
CA PHE A 49 4.37 -5.77 6.69
C PHE A 49 4.64 -4.41 6.01
N LEU A 50 3.63 -3.82 5.36
CA LEU A 50 3.77 -2.56 4.60
C LEU A 50 3.38 -1.32 5.41
N TRP A 51 3.41 -1.37 6.74
CA TRP A 51 3.07 -0.23 7.61
C TRP A 51 3.87 1.05 7.29
N MET A 52 5.15 0.91 6.85
CA MET A 52 5.98 2.04 6.44
C MET A 52 5.41 2.81 5.24
N VAL A 53 4.69 2.12 4.36
CA VAL A 53 4.03 2.71 3.19
C VAL A 53 2.58 3.06 3.52
N GLY A 54 1.90 2.23 4.31
CA GLY A 54 0.50 2.41 4.69
C GLY A 54 0.26 3.66 5.55
N LYS A 55 1.06 3.88 6.59
CA LYS A 55 0.92 5.07 7.47
C LYS A 55 0.99 6.41 6.71
N PRO A 56 2.00 6.67 5.85
CA PRO A 56 2.02 7.89 5.04
C PRO A 56 0.83 8.04 4.09
N ILE A 57 0.36 6.92 3.52
CA ILE A 57 -0.81 6.93 2.63
C ILE A 57 -2.06 7.31 3.42
N PHE A 58 -2.29 6.69 4.57
CA PHE A 58 -3.43 7.02 5.43
C PHE A 58 -3.39 8.48 5.89
N TRP A 59 -2.24 8.95 6.37
CA TRP A 59 -2.05 10.34 6.77
C TRP A 59 -2.35 11.33 5.63
N ALA A 60 -1.91 11.01 4.40
CA ALA A 60 -2.21 11.84 3.23
C ALA A 60 -3.71 11.83 2.91
N MET A 61 -4.38 10.67 3.02
CA MET A 61 -5.82 10.55 2.82
C MET A 61 -6.60 11.37 3.84
N GLU A 62 -6.25 11.27 5.12
CA GLU A 62 -6.86 12.02 6.21
C GLU A 62 -6.70 13.53 6.03
N LYS A 63 -5.49 13.96 5.63
CA LYS A 63 -5.24 15.39 5.32
C LYS A 63 -6.10 15.88 4.17
N ILE A 64 -6.19 15.11 3.09
CA ILE A 64 -7.01 15.51 1.93
C ILE A 64 -8.49 15.49 2.31
N GLU A 65 -8.94 14.49 3.05
CA GLU A 65 -10.32 14.40 3.53
C GLU A 65 -10.68 15.63 4.36
N SER A 66 -9.82 16.07 5.25
CA SER A 66 -10.05 17.27 6.09
C SER A 66 -10.26 18.56 5.28
N TYR A 67 -9.78 18.63 4.03
CA TYR A 67 -10.02 19.77 3.13
C TYR A 67 -11.24 19.57 2.22
N VAL A 68 -11.44 18.33 1.76
CA VAL A 68 -12.47 18.00 0.75
C VAL A 68 -13.79 17.58 1.41
N GLY A 69 -13.72 17.08 2.67
CA GLY A 69 -14.88 16.61 3.41
C GLY A 69 -15.49 15.32 2.84
N ASN A 70 -14.72 14.52 2.08
CA ASN A 70 -15.23 13.31 1.44
C ASN A 70 -14.12 12.29 1.22
N TRP A 71 -14.25 11.10 1.80
CA TRP A 71 -13.28 10.03 1.71
C TRP A 71 -13.07 9.50 0.29
N GLY A 72 -14.13 9.43 -0.52
CA GLY A 72 -14.01 8.96 -1.91
C GLY A 72 -13.11 9.85 -2.75
N TRP A 73 -13.26 11.16 -2.63
CA TRP A 73 -12.36 12.11 -3.28
C TRP A 73 -10.95 12.07 -2.69
N ALA A 74 -10.80 11.84 -1.39
CA ALA A 74 -9.50 11.67 -0.77
C ALA A 74 -8.73 10.49 -1.37
N ILE A 75 -9.38 9.35 -1.58
CA ILE A 75 -8.80 8.17 -2.24
C ILE A 75 -8.36 8.51 -3.66
N VAL A 76 -9.21 9.17 -4.45
CA VAL A 76 -8.88 9.56 -5.83
C VAL A 76 -7.67 10.49 -5.86
N LEU A 77 -7.65 11.52 -5.02
CA LEU A 77 -6.57 12.50 -4.99
C LEU A 77 -5.24 11.90 -4.51
N VAL A 78 -5.26 11.03 -3.49
CA VAL A 78 -4.06 10.32 -3.04
C VAL A 78 -3.52 9.42 -4.14
N THR A 79 -4.39 8.68 -4.84
CA THR A 79 -3.94 7.84 -5.96
C THR A 79 -3.34 8.65 -7.10
N LEU A 80 -3.90 9.81 -7.42
CA LEU A 80 -3.33 10.73 -8.39
C LEU A 80 -1.97 11.26 -7.93
N LEU A 81 -1.83 11.65 -6.67
CA LEU A 81 -0.57 12.12 -6.11
C LEU A 81 0.53 11.05 -6.20
N ILE A 82 0.22 9.81 -5.82
CA ILE A 82 1.14 8.67 -5.97
C ILE A 82 1.52 8.48 -7.44
N LYS A 83 0.54 8.51 -8.36
CA LYS A 83 0.77 8.40 -9.80
C LYS A 83 1.67 9.51 -10.33
N PHE A 84 1.47 10.75 -9.89
CA PHE A 84 2.32 11.88 -10.24
C PHE A 84 3.76 11.70 -9.74
N GLY A 85 3.93 11.26 -8.50
CA GLY A 85 5.26 10.97 -7.94
C GLY A 85 6.00 9.86 -8.70
N LEU A 86 5.29 8.84 -9.17
CA LEU A 86 5.85 7.71 -9.93
C LEU A 86 5.88 7.96 -11.45
N TYR A 87 5.38 9.11 -11.92
CA TYR A 87 5.28 9.43 -13.35
C TYR A 87 6.64 9.36 -14.08
N PRO A 88 7.74 9.96 -13.59
CA PRO A 88 9.02 9.92 -14.30
C PRO A 88 9.53 8.48 -14.48
N LEU A 89 9.30 7.62 -13.50
CA LEU A 89 9.67 6.22 -13.55
C LEU A 89 8.81 5.45 -14.57
N SER A 90 7.50 5.68 -14.55
CA SER A 90 6.56 5.10 -15.53
C SER A 90 6.89 5.52 -16.95
N LYS A 91 7.25 6.80 -17.17
CA LYS A 91 7.68 7.33 -18.48
C LYS A 91 8.96 6.64 -18.98
N ALA A 92 9.95 6.45 -18.11
CA ALA A 92 11.19 5.76 -18.46
C ALA A 92 10.93 4.30 -18.87
N SER A 93 10.06 3.60 -18.15
CA SER A 93 9.64 2.24 -18.46
C SER A 93 8.91 2.12 -19.79
N LEU A 94 7.92 2.98 -20.03
CA LEU A 94 7.19 3.00 -21.31
C LEU A 94 8.13 3.22 -22.48
N LYS A 95 9.13 4.11 -22.34
CA LYS A 95 10.16 4.32 -23.36
C LYS A 95 11.01 3.06 -23.60
N SER A 96 11.39 2.35 -22.53
CA SER A 96 12.12 1.08 -22.64
C SER A 96 11.28 0.00 -23.32
N MET A 97 9.99 -0.11 -22.95
CA MET A 97 9.06 -1.06 -23.59
C MET A 97 8.83 -0.75 -25.08
N ALA A 98 8.71 0.53 -25.46
CA ALA A 98 8.58 0.93 -26.85
C ALA A 98 9.79 0.48 -27.68
N LYS A 99 11.00 0.75 -27.19
CA LYS A 99 12.23 0.27 -27.83
C LYS A 99 12.30 -1.26 -27.93
N MET A 100 11.87 -1.99 -26.89
CA MET A 100 11.81 -3.45 -26.96
C MET A 100 10.87 -3.97 -28.04
N ARG A 101 9.75 -3.27 -28.29
CA ARG A 101 8.83 -3.61 -29.40
C ARG A 101 9.47 -3.39 -30.76
N GLU A 102 10.27 -2.33 -30.92
CA GLU A 102 11.03 -2.08 -32.18
C GLU A 102 12.05 -3.17 -32.46
N LEU A 103 12.61 -3.80 -31.41
CA LEU A 103 13.58 -4.91 -31.54
C LEU A 103 12.93 -6.28 -31.76
N GLN A 104 11.62 -6.41 -31.63
CA GLN A 104 10.91 -7.69 -31.82
C GLN A 104 11.23 -8.41 -33.13
N PRO A 105 11.26 -7.76 -34.31
CA PRO A 105 11.57 -8.45 -35.55
C PRO A 105 13.00 -9.00 -35.55
N GLU A 106 13.98 -8.29 -34.98
CA GLU A 106 15.36 -8.79 -34.87
C GLU A 106 15.46 -10.00 -33.91
N LEU A 107 14.75 -9.95 -32.81
CA LEU A 107 14.66 -11.08 -31.86
C LEU A 107 13.98 -12.31 -32.48
N THR A 108 12.98 -12.12 -33.34
CA THR A 108 12.33 -13.20 -34.07
C THR A 108 13.31 -13.87 -35.04
N ARG A 109 14.09 -13.08 -35.78
CA ARG A 109 15.16 -13.62 -36.65
C ARG A 109 16.21 -14.40 -35.89
N LEU A 110 16.64 -13.88 -34.71
CA LEU A 110 17.58 -14.60 -33.85
C LEU A 110 17.01 -15.92 -33.35
N LYS A 111 15.71 -15.94 -33.03
CA LYS A 111 15.02 -17.17 -32.63
C LYS A 111 14.95 -18.21 -33.75
N GLU A 112 14.75 -17.77 -34.99
CA GLU A 112 14.76 -18.67 -36.16
C GLU A 112 16.15 -19.22 -36.43
N LEU A 113 17.22 -18.43 -36.21
CA LEU A 113 18.60 -18.81 -36.46
C LEU A 113 19.18 -19.72 -35.36
N TYR A 114 18.84 -19.50 -34.11
CA TYR A 114 19.46 -20.13 -32.95
C TYR A 114 18.43 -20.82 -32.02
N GLY A 115 17.20 -21.06 -32.50
CA GLY A 115 16.11 -21.60 -31.69
C GLY A 115 16.40 -22.94 -31.02
N ASP A 116 17.24 -23.76 -31.63
CA ASP A 116 17.69 -25.07 -31.14
C ASP A 116 18.80 -24.93 -30.08
N ASP A 117 19.57 -23.84 -30.09
CA ASP A 117 20.66 -23.57 -29.16
C ASP A 117 20.27 -22.39 -28.22
N ARG A 118 19.61 -22.74 -27.10
CA ARG A 118 19.16 -21.76 -26.09
C ARG A 118 20.30 -20.89 -25.54
N GLN A 119 21.51 -21.44 -25.47
CA GLN A 119 22.64 -20.73 -24.89
C GLN A 119 23.13 -19.64 -25.84
N LYS A 120 23.31 -19.95 -27.14
CA LYS A 120 23.65 -18.97 -28.16
C LYS A 120 22.55 -17.93 -28.36
N PHE A 121 21.29 -18.36 -28.41
CA PHE A 121 20.14 -17.43 -28.50
C PHE A 121 20.16 -16.43 -27.36
N SER A 122 20.38 -16.87 -26.11
CA SER A 122 20.43 -15.98 -24.95
C SER A 122 21.61 -15.00 -25.02
N GLN A 123 22.77 -15.45 -25.48
CA GLN A 123 23.97 -14.59 -25.63
C GLN A 123 23.76 -13.51 -26.69
N GLU A 124 23.27 -13.90 -27.86
CA GLU A 124 23.00 -12.97 -28.95
C GLU A 124 21.88 -11.97 -28.60
N MET A 125 20.81 -12.43 -27.97
CA MET A 125 19.74 -11.57 -27.46
C MET A 125 20.26 -10.53 -26.49
N MET A 126 21.13 -10.93 -25.53
CA MET A 126 21.78 -9.98 -24.60
C MET A 126 22.74 -9.04 -25.34
N GLY A 127 23.38 -9.51 -26.41
CA GLY A 127 24.20 -8.69 -27.31
C GLY A 127 23.40 -7.57 -27.97
N VAL A 128 22.22 -7.89 -28.53
CA VAL A 128 21.29 -6.93 -29.13
C VAL A 128 20.85 -5.89 -28.10
N TYR A 129 20.42 -6.33 -26.91
CA TYR A 129 19.99 -5.40 -25.85
C TYR A 129 21.10 -4.45 -25.41
N LYS A 130 22.34 -4.92 -25.32
CA LYS A 130 23.50 -4.08 -25.00
C LYS A 130 23.82 -3.09 -26.11
N ARG A 131 23.80 -3.53 -27.36
CA ARG A 131 24.06 -2.68 -28.53
C ARG A 131 23.06 -1.54 -28.63
N GLU A 132 21.78 -1.85 -28.47
CA GLU A 132 20.68 -0.90 -28.55
C GLU A 132 20.44 -0.11 -27.25
N LYS A 133 21.26 -0.37 -26.21
CA LYS A 133 21.16 0.26 -24.89
C LYS A 133 19.76 0.15 -24.27
N VAL A 134 19.12 -1.01 -24.45
CA VAL A 134 17.81 -1.32 -23.89
C VAL A 134 17.97 -2.24 -22.69
N ASN A 135 17.38 -1.85 -21.56
CA ASN A 135 17.36 -2.69 -20.37
C ASN A 135 16.02 -3.43 -20.28
N PRO A 136 15.99 -4.76 -20.45
CA PRO A 136 14.74 -5.53 -20.37
C PRO A 136 14.09 -5.47 -18.97
N ALA A 137 14.89 -5.36 -17.91
CA ALA A 137 14.37 -5.19 -16.55
C ALA A 137 13.78 -3.79 -16.30
N GLY A 138 14.17 -2.78 -17.08
CA GLY A 138 13.65 -1.42 -16.94
C GLY A 138 12.16 -1.30 -17.27
N GLY A 139 11.65 -2.20 -18.12
CA GLY A 139 10.22 -2.22 -18.48
C GLY A 139 9.29 -2.71 -17.38
N CYS A 140 9.71 -3.69 -16.57
CA CYS A 140 8.89 -4.26 -15.49
C CYS A 140 9.10 -3.59 -14.13
N PHE A 141 10.15 -2.78 -13.96
CA PHE A 141 10.49 -2.17 -12.67
C PHE A 141 9.37 -1.32 -12.04
N PRO A 142 8.60 -0.50 -12.78
CA PRO A 142 7.48 0.25 -12.20
C PRO A 142 6.38 -0.65 -11.65
N ILE A 143 6.13 -1.80 -12.27
CA ILE A 143 5.13 -2.76 -11.78
C ILE A 143 5.58 -3.32 -10.43
N LEU A 144 6.86 -3.70 -10.28
CA LEU A 144 7.43 -4.19 -9.04
C LEU A 144 7.37 -3.15 -7.91
N LEU A 145 7.58 -1.87 -8.24
CA LEU A 145 7.47 -0.79 -7.27
C LEU A 145 6.01 -0.46 -6.93
N GLN A 146 5.12 -0.55 -7.91
CA GLN A 146 3.69 -0.27 -7.74
C GLN A 146 2.98 -1.33 -6.89
N MET A 147 3.41 -2.59 -6.93
CA MET A 147 2.77 -3.69 -6.18
C MET A 147 2.74 -3.46 -4.67
N PRO A 148 3.86 -3.12 -3.98
CA PRO A 148 3.82 -2.80 -2.56
C PRO A 148 2.93 -1.60 -2.22
N VAL A 149 2.94 -0.57 -3.07
CA VAL A 149 2.09 0.61 -2.89
C VAL A 149 0.61 0.26 -3.01
N PHE A 150 0.25 -0.57 -4.00
CA PHE A 150 -1.12 -1.04 -4.18
C PHE A 150 -1.59 -1.91 -3.01
N LEU A 151 -0.75 -2.85 -2.55
CA LEU A 151 -1.06 -3.69 -1.39
C LEU A 151 -1.18 -2.86 -0.11
N ALA A 152 -0.32 -1.87 0.10
CA ALA A 152 -0.41 -0.98 1.24
C ALA A 152 -1.71 -0.16 1.21
N LEU A 153 -2.08 0.39 0.06
CA LEU A 153 -3.35 1.10 -0.10
C LEU A 153 -4.55 0.18 0.16
N TYR A 154 -4.51 -1.05 -0.36
CA TYR A 154 -5.56 -2.04 -0.14
C TYR A 154 -5.73 -2.34 1.36
N TRP A 155 -4.66 -2.60 2.10
CA TRP A 155 -4.72 -2.82 3.54
C TRP A 155 -5.19 -1.59 4.32
N VAL A 156 -4.71 -0.41 3.95
CA VAL A 156 -5.20 0.84 4.55
C VAL A 156 -6.71 0.97 4.39
N LEU A 157 -7.25 0.71 3.20
CA LEU A 157 -8.70 0.78 2.95
C LEU A 157 -9.49 -0.27 3.73
N LEU A 158 -8.95 -1.49 3.90
CA LEU A 158 -9.62 -2.56 4.66
C LEU A 158 -9.65 -2.30 6.16
N GLU A 159 -8.54 -1.80 6.71
CA GLU A 159 -8.40 -1.59 8.16
C GLU A 159 -9.01 -0.26 8.63
N SER A 160 -9.17 0.72 7.72
CA SER A 160 -9.73 2.02 8.07
C SER A 160 -11.23 1.94 8.32
N VAL A 161 -11.61 2.13 9.57
CA VAL A 161 -13.03 2.15 9.98
C VAL A 161 -13.72 3.43 9.50
N GLU A 162 -12.96 4.50 9.33
CA GLU A 162 -13.41 5.83 8.92
C GLU A 162 -14.02 5.84 7.50
N ILE A 163 -13.65 4.87 6.66
CA ILE A 163 -14.15 4.73 5.28
C ILE A 163 -15.46 3.93 5.22
N ARG A 164 -15.76 3.18 6.29
CA ARG A 164 -17.00 2.41 6.40
C ARG A 164 -18.20 3.36 6.45
N HIS A 165 -19.22 3.04 5.63
CA HIS A 165 -20.43 3.86 5.49
C HIS A 165 -20.16 5.31 5.06
N ALA A 166 -18.96 5.59 4.53
CA ALA A 166 -18.66 6.90 3.97
C ALA A 166 -19.27 7.00 2.56
N PRO A 167 -20.16 7.97 2.33
CA PRO A 167 -20.74 8.17 0.99
C PRO A 167 -19.72 8.86 0.09
N TRP A 168 -19.79 8.56 -1.20
CA TRP A 168 -18.97 9.26 -2.19
C TRP A 168 -19.80 10.17 -3.07
N ILE A 169 -20.39 9.64 -4.13
CA ILE A 169 -21.14 10.41 -5.12
C ILE A 169 -22.31 9.58 -5.67
N LEU A 170 -23.42 10.25 -5.99
CA LEU A 170 -24.62 9.65 -6.56
C LEU A 170 -25.19 8.51 -5.67
N TRP A 171 -25.19 7.28 -6.16
CA TRP A 171 -25.75 6.11 -5.47
C TRP A 171 -24.74 5.34 -4.61
N ILE A 172 -23.52 5.83 -4.51
CA ILE A 172 -22.50 5.17 -3.70
C ILE A 172 -22.60 5.72 -2.27
N GLU A 173 -23.34 4.97 -1.45
CA GLU A 173 -23.58 5.32 -0.03
C GLU A 173 -22.54 4.70 0.91
N ASP A 174 -21.80 3.68 0.45
CA ASP A 174 -20.74 3.02 1.21
C ASP A 174 -19.58 2.63 0.28
N LEU A 175 -18.41 3.22 0.52
CA LEU A 175 -17.19 2.96 -0.27
C LEU A 175 -16.67 1.53 -0.11
N LEU A 176 -16.87 0.91 1.06
CA LEU A 176 -16.38 -0.44 1.32
C LEU A 176 -17.29 -1.52 0.70
N SER A 177 -18.56 -1.25 0.51
CA SER A 177 -19.46 -2.21 -0.15
C SER A 177 -19.05 -2.49 -1.59
N LEU A 178 -18.36 -1.54 -2.24
CA LEU A 178 -17.83 -1.70 -3.61
C LEU A 178 -16.61 -2.62 -3.69
N ILE A 179 -15.91 -2.85 -2.59
CA ILE A 179 -14.72 -3.71 -2.56
C ILE A 179 -15.11 -5.20 -2.46
N HIS A 180 -16.33 -5.48 -2.03
CA HIS A 180 -16.85 -6.83 -1.78
C HIS A 180 -17.88 -7.33 -2.81
N ILE A 181 -18.06 -6.61 -3.92
CA ILE A 181 -18.93 -7.07 -5.03
C ILE A 181 -18.12 -7.92 -6.04
#